data_cc84a324e65ac53fb6326b97c60787e9
#
_entry.id   cc84a324e65ac53fb6326b97c60787e9
#
_cell.length_a   1.000
_cell.length_b   1.000
_cell.length_c   1.000
_cell.angle_alpha   90.00
_cell.angle_beta   90.00
_cell.angle_gamma   90.00
#
_symmetry.space_group_name_H-M   'P 1'
#
loop_
_entity.id
_entity.type
_entity.pdbx_description
1 polymer ?
#
loop_
_entity_poly.entity_id
_entity_poly.type
_entity_poly.pdbx_seq_one_letter_code
_entity_poly.pdbx_strand_id
1 'polypeptide(L)'
;VLGAKEIRQLAGMLEIKPTKKLGQNFVIDPNTINRIVAAAGLVPSDIVVEIGPGLGSLTLGLLEKVESVLAVEIDPKLAKQLPLTIAKHAPKKTVELVI
;
A
#
# COMPACT_ATOMS: atom_id res chain seq x y z
N VAL A 1 1.69 1.73 -9.03
CA VAL A 1 1.77 2.74 -7.96
C VAL A 1 0.56 3.68 -8.06
N LEU A 2 -0.05 3.97 -6.92
CA LEU A 2 -1.18 4.89 -6.87
C LEU A 2 -0.72 6.32 -7.14
N GLY A 3 -1.39 7.00 -8.06
CA GLY A 3 -1.18 8.43 -8.27
C GLY A 3 -1.92 9.27 -7.23
N ALA A 4 -1.52 10.54 -7.09
CA ALA A 4 -2.12 11.45 -6.11
C ALA A 4 -3.63 11.60 -6.30
N LYS A 5 -4.08 11.66 -7.57
CA LYS A 5 -5.52 11.75 -7.89
C LYS A 5 -6.30 10.53 -7.39
N GLU A 6 -5.78 9.33 -7.63
CA GLU A 6 -6.43 8.09 -7.20
C GLU A 6 -6.47 7.99 -5.67
N ILE A 7 -5.38 8.39 -5.01
CA ILE A 7 -5.32 8.43 -3.55
C ILE A 7 -6.41 9.34 -2.99
N ARG A 8 -6.57 10.54 -3.56
CA ARG A 8 -7.62 11.48 -3.12
C ARG A 8 -9.01 10.92 -3.36
N GLN A 9 -9.23 10.23 -4.49
CA GLN A 9 -10.52 9.61 -4.79
C GLN A 9 -10.84 8.50 -3.79
N LEU A 10 -9.87 7.64 -3.47
CA LEU A 10 -10.05 6.57 -2.50
C LEU A 10 -10.31 7.13 -1.10
N ALA A 11 -9.54 8.13 -0.70
CA ALA A 11 -9.74 8.76 0.61
C ALA A 11 -11.13 9.38 0.73
N GLY A 12 -11.61 10.06 -0.32
CA GLY A 12 -12.97 10.62 -0.34
C GLY A 12 -14.04 9.55 -0.30
N MET A 13 -13.89 8.48 -1.07
CA MET A 13 -14.84 7.37 -1.12
C MET A 13 -14.95 6.67 0.24
N LEU A 14 -13.85 6.54 0.96
CA LEU A 14 -13.81 5.88 2.27
C LEU A 14 -14.10 6.84 3.42
N GLU A 15 -14.33 8.11 3.13
CA GLU A 15 -14.55 9.17 4.14
C GLU A 15 -13.37 9.28 5.11
N ILE A 16 -12.16 9.13 4.58
CA ILE A 16 -10.92 9.22 5.36
C ILE A 16 -10.23 10.53 5.03
N LYS A 17 -9.83 11.27 6.07
CA LYS A 17 -9.03 12.48 5.91
C LYS A 17 -7.58 12.16 6.21
N PRO A 18 -6.64 12.47 5.30
CA PRO A 18 -5.22 12.34 5.60
C PRO A 18 -4.85 13.20 6.81
N THR A 19 -4.26 12.60 7.83
CA THR A 19 -3.76 13.35 8.99
C THR A 19 -2.34 12.90 9.31
N LYS A 20 -1.49 13.87 9.65
CA LYS A 20 -0.15 13.57 10.14
C LYS A 20 -0.18 12.99 11.55
N LYS A 21 -1.24 13.26 12.27
CA LYS A 21 -1.39 12.93 13.70
C LYS A 21 -1.44 11.42 13.95
N LEU A 22 -1.98 10.65 12.98
CA LEU A 22 -2.09 9.20 13.08
C LEU A 22 -1.12 8.48 12.14
N GLY A 23 -0.15 9.19 11.56
CA GLY A 23 0.73 8.62 10.54
C GLY A 23 0.02 8.28 9.25
N GLN A 24 -1.21 8.73 9.07
CA GLN A 24 -2.01 8.45 7.88
C GLN A 24 -1.77 9.52 6.83
N ASN A 25 -0.57 9.55 6.28
CA ASN A 25 -0.27 10.39 5.13
C ASN A 25 -0.37 9.53 3.87
N PHE A 26 -1.47 9.69 3.13
CA PHE A 26 -1.75 8.88 1.95
C PHE A 26 -1.04 9.39 0.70
N VAL A 27 -0.52 10.62 0.72
CA VAL A 27 0.14 11.20 -0.43
C VAL A 27 1.63 10.93 -0.33
N ILE A 28 2.05 9.79 -0.90
CA ILE A 28 3.45 9.42 -0.98
C ILE A 28 3.89 9.60 -2.43
N ASP A 29 4.92 10.42 -2.62
CA ASP A 29 5.52 10.65 -3.93
C ASP A 29 5.99 9.31 -4.53
N PRO A 30 5.61 8.99 -5.78
CA PRO A 30 6.09 7.77 -6.45
C PRO A 30 7.60 7.63 -6.47
N ASN A 31 8.35 8.73 -6.58
CA ASN A 31 9.81 8.70 -6.52
C ASN A 31 10.31 8.24 -5.14
N THR A 32 9.65 8.68 -4.09
CA THR A 32 9.98 8.25 -2.73
C THR A 32 9.73 6.75 -2.55
N ILE A 33 8.61 6.25 -3.06
CA ILE A 33 8.29 4.81 -3.04
C ILE A 33 9.38 4.02 -3.77
N ASN A 34 9.76 4.45 -4.96
CA ASN A 34 10.80 3.78 -5.75
C ASN A 34 12.14 3.75 -5.01
N ARG A 35 12.48 4.83 -4.31
CA ARG A 35 13.72 4.92 -3.52
C ARG A 35 13.69 3.97 -2.33
N ILE A 36 12.55 3.87 -1.63
CA ILE A 36 12.40 2.95 -0.51
C ILE A 36 12.54 1.50 -1.00
N VAL A 37 11.84 1.16 -2.07
CA VAL A 37 11.85 -0.19 -2.63
C VAL A 37 13.26 -0.57 -3.12
N ALA A 38 13.94 0.35 -3.80
CA ALA A 38 15.31 0.12 -4.25
C ALA A 38 16.27 -0.08 -3.08
N ALA A 39 16.14 0.73 -2.02
CA ALA A 39 17.01 0.65 -0.85
C ALA A 39 16.83 -0.67 -0.08
N ALA A 40 15.65 -1.27 -0.15
CA ALA A 40 15.37 -2.53 0.54
C ALA A 40 16.11 -3.74 -0.07
N GLY A 41 16.57 -3.65 -1.32
CA GLY A 41 17.33 -4.73 -1.94
C GLY A 41 16.55 -6.03 -2.09
N LEU A 42 15.28 -5.93 -2.43
CA LEU A 42 14.38 -7.08 -2.47
C LEU A 42 14.65 -8.02 -3.63
N VAL A 43 14.49 -9.31 -3.40
CA VAL A 43 14.44 -10.34 -4.43
C VAL A 43 13.03 -10.95 -4.49
N PRO A 44 12.61 -11.53 -5.64
CA PRO A 44 11.23 -11.98 -5.80
C PRO A 44 10.73 -12.98 -4.75
N SER A 45 11.62 -13.79 -4.19
CA SER A 45 11.26 -14.77 -3.16
C SER A 45 11.14 -14.20 -1.75
N ASP A 46 11.46 -12.93 -1.56
CA ASP A 46 11.34 -12.30 -0.24
C ASP A 46 9.87 -12.17 0.16
N ILE A 47 9.61 -12.32 1.45
CA ILE A 47 8.33 -12.01 2.04
C ILE A 47 8.49 -10.72 2.82
N VAL A 48 7.72 -9.70 2.44
CA VAL A 48 7.79 -8.39 3.09
C VAL A 48 6.63 -8.24 4.05
N VAL A 49 6.93 -7.80 5.26
CA VAL A 49 5.89 -7.41 6.23
C VAL A 49 5.77 -5.90 6.22
N GLU A 50 4.58 -5.41 5.95
CA GLU A 50 4.29 -3.98 5.93
C GLU A 50 3.29 -3.63 7.03
N ILE A 51 3.66 -2.68 7.89
CA ILE A 51 2.79 -2.20 8.95
C ILE A 51 2.14 -0.90 8.49
N GLY A 52 0.80 -0.86 8.52
CA GLY A 52 0.05 0.32 8.16
C GLY A 52 0.10 0.65 6.66
N PRO A 53 -0.30 -0.28 5.78
CA PRO A 53 -0.22 -0.06 4.33
C PRO A 53 -1.10 1.11 3.82
N GLY A 54 -2.07 1.54 4.61
CA GLY A 54 -2.96 2.62 4.22
C GLY A 54 -3.72 2.28 2.95
N LEU A 55 -3.63 3.16 1.94
CA LEU A 55 -4.29 2.92 0.64
C LEU A 55 -3.50 1.99 -0.29
N GLY A 56 -2.27 1.60 0.10
CA GLY A 56 -1.51 0.59 -0.62
C GLY A 56 -0.45 1.12 -1.58
N SER A 57 -0.07 2.40 -1.50
CA SER A 57 0.93 2.97 -2.40
C SER A 57 2.28 2.27 -2.29
N LEU A 58 2.80 2.12 -1.09
CA LEU A 58 4.06 1.41 -0.87
C LEU A 58 3.89 -0.08 -1.15
N THR A 59 2.73 -0.66 -0.76
CA THR A 59 2.41 -2.06 -1.01
C THR A 59 2.56 -2.40 -2.49
N LEU A 60 1.98 -1.58 -3.37
CA LEU A 60 2.08 -1.79 -4.82
C LEU A 60 3.52 -1.67 -5.32
N GLY A 61 4.28 -0.72 -4.77
CA GLY A 61 5.71 -0.60 -5.10
C GLY A 61 6.51 -1.84 -4.69
N LEU A 62 6.24 -2.37 -3.50
CA LEU A 62 6.88 -3.60 -3.03
C LEU A 62 6.52 -4.80 -3.92
N LEU A 63 5.26 -4.90 -4.34
CA LEU A 63 4.80 -6.00 -5.20
C LEU A 63 5.39 -5.98 -6.60
N GLU A 64 6.00 -4.88 -7.03
CA GLU A 64 6.78 -4.87 -8.28
C GLU A 64 8.05 -5.72 -8.15
N LYS A 65 8.55 -5.93 -6.93
CA LYS A 65 9.81 -6.65 -6.68
C LYS A 65 9.61 -8.03 -6.06
N VAL A 66 8.52 -8.23 -5.31
CA VAL A 66 8.24 -9.50 -4.62
C VAL A 66 6.88 -10.04 -5.04
N GLU A 67 6.65 -11.32 -4.80
CA GLU A 67 5.40 -11.99 -5.15
C GLU A 67 4.32 -11.78 -4.09
N SER A 68 4.71 -11.53 -2.85
CA SER A 68 3.76 -11.49 -1.75
C SER A 68 4.18 -10.53 -0.65
N VAL A 69 3.19 -9.84 -0.08
CA VAL A 69 3.36 -8.94 1.06
C VAL A 69 2.39 -9.34 2.15
N LEU A 70 2.87 -9.40 3.39
CA LEU A 70 2.01 -9.54 4.57
C LEU A 70 1.77 -8.14 5.13
N ALA A 71 0.52 -7.67 5.05
CA ALA A 71 0.15 -6.33 5.47
C ALA A 71 -0.63 -6.37 6.78
N VAL A 72 -0.26 -5.52 7.73
CA VAL A 72 -0.94 -5.38 9.01
C VAL A 72 -1.61 -4.01 9.07
N GLU A 73 -2.94 -3.99 9.06
CA GLU A 73 -3.74 -2.76 9.05
C GLU A 73 -4.81 -2.81 10.13
N ILE A 74 -4.81 -1.81 11.01
CA ILE A 74 -5.77 -1.76 12.13
C ILE A 74 -7.05 -1.00 11.77
N ASP A 75 -7.04 -0.17 10.74
CA ASP A 75 -8.22 0.58 10.32
C ASP A 75 -9.12 -0.31 9.47
N PRO A 76 -10.38 -0.59 9.91
CA PRO A 76 -11.26 -1.50 9.17
C PRO A 76 -11.61 -1.05 7.76
N LYS A 77 -11.72 0.26 7.53
CA LYS A 77 -12.03 0.80 6.20
C LYS A 77 -10.87 0.58 5.24
N LEU A 78 -9.66 0.86 5.69
CA LEU A 78 -8.44 0.66 4.90
C LEU A 78 -8.18 -0.83 4.66
N ALA A 79 -8.37 -1.66 5.69
CA ALA A 79 -8.18 -3.11 5.59
C ALA A 79 -9.14 -3.72 4.56
N LYS A 80 -10.38 -3.25 4.52
CA LYS A 80 -11.37 -3.73 3.55
C LYS A 80 -11.06 -3.31 2.13
N GLN A 81 -10.53 -2.10 1.94
CA GLN A 81 -10.23 -1.55 0.62
C GLN A 81 -8.96 -2.13 0.01
N LEU A 82 -7.95 -2.47 0.82
CA LEU A 82 -6.65 -2.88 0.31
C LEU A 82 -6.72 -4.05 -0.69
N PRO A 83 -7.44 -5.15 -0.40
CA PRO A 83 -7.54 -6.25 -1.37
C PRO A 83 -8.12 -5.82 -2.72
N LEU A 84 -9.07 -4.89 -2.71
CA LEU A 84 -9.68 -4.39 -3.95
C LEU A 84 -8.67 -3.59 -4.77
N THR A 85 -7.89 -2.76 -4.12
CA THR A 85 -6.83 -1.97 -4.75
C THR A 85 -5.76 -2.88 -5.37
N ILE A 86 -5.33 -3.90 -4.63
CA ILE A 86 -4.33 -4.85 -5.11
C ILE A 86 -4.87 -5.65 -6.30
N ALA A 87 -6.12 -6.10 -6.25
CA ALA A 87 -6.73 -6.84 -7.35
C ALA A 87 -6.79 -6.00 -8.63
N LYS A 88 -6.98 -4.69 -8.51
CA LYS A 88 -7.02 -3.78 -9.65
C LYS A 88 -5.64 -3.54 -10.26
N HIS A 89 -4.63 -3.34 -9.43
CA HIS A 89 -3.30 -2.88 -9.88
C HIS A 89 -2.25 -3.99 -9.97
N ALA A 90 -2.40 -5.07 -9.21
CA ALA A 90 -1.45 -6.18 -9.18
C ALA A 90 -2.18 -7.52 -9.04
N PRO A 91 -3.00 -7.90 -10.05
CA PRO A 91 -3.90 -9.06 -9.93
C PRO A 91 -3.20 -10.41 -9.78
N LYS A 92 -1.93 -10.49 -10.16
CA LYS A 92 -1.14 -11.74 -10.06
C LYS A 92 -0.33 -11.84 -8.78
N LYS A 93 -0.41 -10.82 -7.92
CA LYS A 93 0.36 -10.77 -6.68
C LYS A 93 -0.51 -11.11 -5.49
N THR A 94 0.11 -11.48 -4.38
CA THR A 94 -0.59 -11.88 -3.17
C THR A 94 -0.34 -10.89 -2.04
N VAL A 95 -1.42 -10.42 -1.43
CA VAL A 95 -1.35 -9.69 -0.17
C VAL A 95 -2.11 -10.47 0.88
N GLU A 96 -1.41 -10.88 1.93
CA GLU A 96 -2.04 -11.46 3.10
C GLU A 96 -2.29 -10.34 4.10
N LEU A 97 -3.54 -10.19 4.52
CA LEU A 97 -3.95 -9.09 5.37
C LEU A 97 -4.21 -9.57 6.79
N VAL A 98 -3.57 -8.91 7.75
CA VAL A 98 -3.80 -9.11 9.18
C VAL A 98 -4.38 -7.82 9.76
N ILE A 99 -5.44 -7.96 10.49
CA ILE A 99 -6.16 -6.83 11.10
C ILE A 99 -5.85 -6.76 12.60
#